data_79552241d68da063735eea729448ef6f
#
_entry.id   79552241d68da063735eea729448ef6f
#
_cell.length_a   1.000
_cell.length_b   1.000
_cell.length_c   1.000
_cell.angle_alpha   90.00
_cell.angle_beta   90.00
_cell.angle_gamma   90.00
#
_symmetry.space_group_name_H-M   'P 1'
#
loop_
_entity.id
_entity.type
_entity.pdbx_description
1 polymer ?
#
loop_
_entity_poly.entity_id
_entity_poly.type
_entity_poly.pdbx_seq_one_letter_code
_entity_poly.pdbx_strand_id
1 'polypeptide(L)'
;MMKLTRRELLTAGLPALAATVLPPNTALAAAMPPAVSPLATGKAWPARRKQIERAWLDLLGDFPTEIPPLKPSMKQASHAGGITRYHVSFQAEPDDRVTAWLLVPDSAKRKRAPAIINIHSTTWGAGKDSTAGLAGRRPQDPPTAPEIGRASGLELARHGYVTLCIDLLTDGERIKPGERVMDTRGFYRKHPEWSIVGKNIWDVMRSVDFLQTLDFVESKQIGVIGWSLGGHLALFAGAFDPRIAATISNGGVLDWHRKVDAWSRKPDDWKPWVQGDPERSNPELERRFGFKTNSGPYIYIKKFRPYIEDQAKRIPTDFDELMMLVAPRPLLIISSEWEFYSHKIIPKCLEAAKVYAGWRDVEGLPSVMAARQQRAGYDKTLAYYEFNNKLTPDRIAAQISEIGAGDAFSWFSFPGGHAYPPVARQMTFAWYDRWLGHVPSLT
;
A
#
# COMPACT_ATOMS: atom_id res chain seq x y z
N MET A 1 7.16 39.73 -15.29
CA MET A 1 6.80 38.54 -14.52
C MET A 1 5.47 38.01 -15.08
N MET A 2 5.52 37.13 -16.05
CA MET A 2 4.34 36.56 -16.69
C MET A 2 3.72 35.50 -15.78
N LYS A 3 2.48 35.71 -15.36
CA LYS A 3 1.72 34.68 -14.62
C LYS A 3 1.20 33.68 -15.64
N LEU A 4 1.78 32.49 -15.67
CA LEU A 4 1.23 31.39 -16.45
C LEU A 4 -0.10 30.93 -15.85
N THR A 5 -1.10 30.74 -16.72
CA THR A 5 -2.43 30.26 -16.31
C THR A 5 -2.37 28.75 -16.02
N ARG A 6 -3.30 28.27 -15.21
CA ARG A 6 -3.44 26.83 -14.84
C ARG A 6 -3.54 25.90 -16.06
N ARG A 7 -3.97 26.43 -17.19
CA ARG A 7 -4.13 25.70 -18.47
C ARG A 7 -2.79 25.55 -19.20
N GLU A 8 -1.92 26.57 -19.10
CA GLU A 8 -0.58 26.54 -19.72
C GLU A 8 0.39 25.60 -18.97
N LEU A 9 0.21 25.44 -17.65
CA LEU A 9 0.95 24.49 -16.83
C LEU A 9 0.59 23.02 -17.17
N LEU A 10 -0.61 22.76 -17.68
CA LEU A 10 -1.06 21.41 -18.05
C LEU A 10 -0.68 21.02 -19.48
N THR A 11 -0.29 21.98 -20.32
CA THR A 11 0.10 21.75 -21.73
C THR A 11 1.59 21.80 -21.98
N ALA A 12 2.41 22.22 -21.01
CA ALA A 12 3.85 22.05 -21.07
C ALA A 12 4.18 20.55 -20.99
N GLY A 13 4.17 19.89 -22.15
CA GLY A 13 4.51 18.50 -22.30
C GLY A 13 5.90 18.26 -21.73
N LEU A 14 5.98 17.51 -20.63
CA LEU A 14 7.23 16.90 -20.19
C LEU A 14 7.73 16.03 -21.36
N PRO A 15 8.99 16.13 -21.76
CA PRO A 15 9.54 15.19 -22.72
C PRO A 15 9.29 13.79 -22.15
N ALA A 16 8.75 12.92 -22.98
CA ALA A 16 8.64 11.50 -22.66
C ALA A 16 10.04 11.04 -22.22
N LEU A 17 10.22 10.80 -20.93
CA LEU A 17 11.40 10.14 -20.43
C LEU A 17 11.39 8.75 -21.08
N ALA A 18 12.14 8.61 -22.17
CA ALA A 18 12.50 7.32 -22.70
C ALA A 18 13.03 6.51 -21.52
N ALA A 19 12.45 5.36 -21.28
CA ALA A 19 12.93 4.44 -20.25
C ALA A 19 14.36 4.06 -20.64
N THR A 20 15.33 4.81 -20.15
CA THR A 20 16.73 4.43 -20.21
C THR A 20 16.87 3.24 -19.27
N VAL A 21 16.93 2.07 -19.90
CA VAL A 21 17.24 0.81 -19.25
C VAL A 21 18.63 0.98 -18.64
N LEU A 22 18.70 1.02 -17.30
CA LEU A 22 19.97 0.95 -16.59
C LEU A 22 20.65 -0.38 -16.97
N PRO A 23 21.97 -0.40 -17.21
CA PRO A 23 22.66 -1.64 -17.52
C PRO A 23 22.39 -2.67 -16.43
N PRO A 24 22.21 -3.94 -16.78
CA PRO A 24 22.00 -4.99 -15.79
C PRO A 24 23.23 -5.03 -14.87
N ASN A 25 22.99 -4.77 -13.59
CA ASN A 25 24.01 -5.04 -12.57
C ASN A 25 24.25 -6.55 -12.60
N THR A 26 25.30 -6.96 -13.27
CA THR A 26 25.73 -8.35 -13.35
C THR A 26 26.02 -8.83 -11.92
N ALA A 27 25.37 -9.92 -11.54
CA ALA A 27 25.47 -10.63 -10.29
C ALA A 27 24.79 -9.94 -9.06
N LEU A 28 23.45 -9.93 -9.07
CA LEU A 28 22.74 -10.01 -7.82
C LEU A 28 23.01 -11.43 -7.25
N ALA A 29 23.98 -11.50 -6.33
CA ALA A 29 24.18 -12.67 -5.48
C ALA A 29 22.82 -13.08 -4.89
N ALA A 30 22.53 -14.35 -4.84
CA ALA A 30 21.37 -14.89 -4.15
C ALA A 30 21.18 -14.12 -2.84
N ALA A 31 20.00 -13.53 -2.64
CA ALA A 31 19.75 -12.67 -1.50
C ALA A 31 20.09 -13.45 -0.23
N MET A 32 21.18 -13.07 0.43
CA MET A 32 21.47 -13.59 1.76
C MET A 32 20.28 -13.23 2.66
N PRO A 33 19.82 -14.14 3.51
CA PRO A 33 18.78 -13.79 4.47
C PRO A 33 19.23 -12.54 5.23
N PRO A 34 18.33 -11.60 5.50
CA PRO A 34 18.68 -10.37 6.21
C PRO A 34 19.34 -10.73 7.53
N ALA A 35 20.47 -10.12 7.81
CA ALA A 35 21.11 -10.28 9.10
C ALA A 35 20.15 -9.79 10.20
N VAL A 36 20.09 -10.46 11.33
CA VAL A 36 19.14 -10.13 12.40
C VAL A 36 19.82 -9.26 13.44
N SER A 37 19.16 -8.17 13.85
CA SER A 37 19.67 -7.25 14.89
C SER A 37 19.93 -7.98 16.22
N PRO A 38 20.91 -7.58 17.01
CA PRO A 38 21.07 -8.04 18.38
C PRO A 38 19.82 -7.89 19.26
N LEU A 39 19.01 -6.86 19.03
CA LEU A 39 17.71 -6.70 19.70
C LEU A 39 16.71 -7.76 19.26
N ALA A 40 16.67 -8.08 17.97
CA ALA A 40 15.80 -9.13 17.44
C ALA A 40 16.28 -10.55 17.82
N THR A 41 17.58 -10.74 18.11
CA THR A 41 18.15 -12.00 18.61
C THR A 41 18.19 -12.08 20.14
N GLY A 42 17.97 -10.96 20.83
CA GLY A 42 17.95 -10.91 22.28
C GLY A 42 16.83 -11.77 22.88
N LYS A 43 17.10 -12.41 24.03
CA LYS A 43 16.13 -13.28 24.74
C LYS A 43 14.80 -12.58 25.05
N ALA A 44 14.78 -11.26 25.15
CA ALA A 44 13.58 -10.46 25.44
C ALA A 44 12.69 -10.21 24.21
N TRP A 45 13.24 -10.25 22.98
CA TRP A 45 12.51 -9.90 21.77
C TRP A 45 11.33 -10.84 21.46
N PRO A 46 11.43 -12.18 21.56
CA PRO A 46 10.28 -13.04 21.30
C PRO A 46 9.08 -12.76 22.22
N ALA A 47 9.33 -12.44 23.49
CA ALA A 47 8.28 -12.07 24.42
C ALA A 47 7.66 -10.71 24.07
N ARG A 48 8.50 -9.70 23.76
CA ARG A 48 8.04 -8.37 23.35
C ARG A 48 7.25 -8.44 22.06
N ARG A 49 7.71 -9.19 21.06
CA ARG A 49 6.98 -9.41 19.79
C ARG A 49 5.58 -9.94 20.03
N LYS A 50 5.41 -10.96 20.90
CA LYS A 50 4.09 -11.50 21.25
C LYS A 50 3.19 -10.46 21.95
N GLN A 51 3.77 -9.62 22.81
CA GLN A 51 3.02 -8.54 23.46
C GLN A 51 2.49 -7.52 22.45
N ILE A 52 3.34 -7.10 21.51
CA ILE A 52 2.95 -6.17 20.43
C ILE A 52 1.86 -6.80 19.55
N GLU A 53 2.08 -8.05 19.12
CA GLU A 53 1.11 -8.79 18.31
C GLU A 53 -0.26 -8.89 19.03
N ARG A 54 -0.26 -9.24 20.31
CA ARG A 54 -1.50 -9.31 21.10
C ARG A 54 -2.17 -7.95 21.24
N ALA A 55 -1.42 -6.88 21.52
CA ALA A 55 -1.95 -5.53 21.61
C ALA A 55 -2.66 -5.09 20.30
N TRP A 56 -2.11 -5.45 19.16
CA TRP A 56 -2.77 -5.21 17.87
C TRP A 56 -4.01 -6.09 17.70
N LEU A 57 -3.95 -7.38 18.00
CA LEU A 57 -5.10 -8.29 17.85
C LEU A 57 -6.25 -7.91 18.79
N ASP A 58 -5.96 -7.39 19.98
CA ASP A 58 -6.97 -6.86 20.90
C ASP A 58 -7.76 -5.71 20.28
N LEU A 59 -7.11 -4.90 19.45
CA LEU A 59 -7.73 -3.79 18.72
C LEU A 59 -8.43 -4.25 17.43
N LEU A 60 -7.77 -5.12 16.68
CA LEU A 60 -8.23 -5.56 15.36
C LEU A 60 -9.34 -6.62 15.45
N GLY A 61 -9.33 -7.44 16.50
CA GLY A 61 -10.04 -8.71 16.60
C GLY A 61 -9.17 -9.86 16.09
N ASP A 62 -9.37 -11.04 16.64
CA ASP A 62 -8.63 -12.24 16.23
C ASP A 62 -9.02 -12.70 14.82
N PHE A 63 -8.06 -13.26 14.10
CA PHE A 63 -8.33 -13.86 12.79
C PHE A 63 -9.13 -15.17 12.92
N PRO A 64 -9.92 -15.53 11.90
CA PRO A 64 -10.64 -16.80 11.90
C PRO A 64 -9.70 -18.00 12.06
N THR A 65 -10.06 -18.92 12.93
CA THR A 65 -9.35 -20.19 13.13
C THR A 65 -9.75 -21.24 12.11
N GLU A 66 -11.00 -21.18 11.62
CA GLU A 66 -11.49 -22.04 10.55
C GLU A 66 -11.23 -21.38 9.20
N ILE A 67 -10.44 -22.04 8.37
CA ILE A 67 -10.05 -21.55 7.05
C ILE A 67 -10.94 -22.24 6.00
N PRO A 68 -11.89 -21.52 5.37
CA PRO A 68 -12.71 -22.12 4.35
C PRO A 68 -11.91 -22.47 3.09
N PRO A 69 -12.29 -23.50 2.33
CA PRO A 69 -11.68 -23.78 1.03
C PRO A 69 -11.75 -22.56 0.11
N LEU A 70 -10.69 -22.27 -0.62
CA LEU A 70 -10.63 -21.08 -1.51
C LEU A 70 -11.72 -21.06 -2.58
N LYS A 71 -12.11 -22.23 -3.14
CA LYS A 71 -13.05 -22.34 -4.26
C LYS A 71 -12.81 -21.24 -5.31
N PRO A 72 -11.61 -21.18 -5.90
CA PRO A 72 -11.27 -20.08 -6.79
C PRO A 72 -12.09 -20.13 -8.09
N SER A 73 -12.44 -18.94 -8.58
CA SER A 73 -12.92 -18.72 -9.93
C SER A 73 -11.91 -17.85 -10.66
N MET A 74 -11.47 -18.26 -11.85
CA MET A 74 -10.53 -17.50 -12.66
C MET A 74 -11.01 -17.50 -14.11
N LYS A 75 -11.34 -16.33 -14.64
CA LYS A 75 -11.83 -16.15 -16.01
C LYS A 75 -10.96 -15.12 -16.74
N GLN A 76 -10.40 -15.53 -17.88
CA GLN A 76 -9.65 -14.58 -18.70
C GLN A 76 -10.58 -13.50 -19.24
N ALA A 77 -10.18 -12.24 -19.04
CA ALA A 77 -10.93 -11.06 -19.47
C ALA A 77 -10.29 -10.39 -20.69
N SER A 78 -8.94 -10.36 -20.76
CA SER A 78 -8.23 -9.77 -21.89
C SER A 78 -6.78 -10.27 -21.95
N HIS A 79 -6.15 -10.06 -23.13
CA HIS A 79 -4.71 -10.16 -23.32
C HIS A 79 -4.28 -8.98 -24.16
N ALA A 80 -3.39 -8.14 -23.64
CA ALA A 80 -2.86 -6.97 -24.33
C ALA A 80 -1.50 -6.56 -23.76
N GLY A 81 -0.60 -6.08 -24.62
CA GLY A 81 0.71 -5.59 -24.21
C GLY A 81 1.54 -6.63 -23.44
N GLY A 82 1.48 -7.91 -23.82
CA GLY A 82 2.22 -8.98 -23.17
C GLY A 82 1.70 -9.36 -21.77
N ILE A 83 0.48 -8.91 -21.39
CA ILE A 83 -0.14 -9.19 -20.11
C ILE A 83 -1.50 -9.82 -20.34
N THR A 84 -1.74 -10.99 -19.72
CA THR A 84 -3.07 -11.58 -19.61
C THR A 84 -3.72 -11.12 -18.33
N ARG A 85 -4.94 -10.59 -18.42
CA ARG A 85 -5.74 -10.18 -17.28
C ARG A 85 -6.82 -11.21 -17.03
N TYR A 86 -6.90 -11.70 -15.79
CA TYR A 86 -7.96 -12.59 -15.34
C TYR A 86 -8.80 -11.89 -14.27
N HIS A 87 -10.12 -11.98 -14.42
CA HIS A 87 -11.03 -11.72 -13.31
C HIS A 87 -11.01 -12.95 -12.40
N VAL A 88 -10.70 -12.73 -11.13
CA VAL A 88 -10.62 -13.82 -10.15
C VAL A 88 -11.46 -13.51 -8.92
N SER A 89 -11.96 -14.57 -8.30
CA SER A 89 -12.55 -14.49 -6.97
C SER A 89 -12.28 -15.76 -6.19
N PHE A 90 -12.09 -15.62 -4.88
CA PHE A 90 -11.85 -16.76 -3.99
C PHE A 90 -12.48 -16.50 -2.62
N GLN A 91 -12.81 -17.58 -1.92
CA GLN A 91 -13.53 -17.52 -0.65
C GLN A 91 -12.60 -17.09 0.49
N ALA A 92 -13.00 -16.07 1.23
CA ALA A 92 -12.32 -15.59 2.43
C ALA A 92 -13.07 -15.98 3.72
N GLU A 93 -14.39 -15.98 3.67
CA GLU A 93 -15.30 -16.49 4.69
C GLU A 93 -16.38 -17.38 4.00
N PRO A 94 -17.17 -18.16 4.74
CA PRO A 94 -18.20 -19.02 4.14
C PRO A 94 -19.15 -18.30 3.18
N ASP A 95 -19.45 -17.03 3.45
CA ASP A 95 -20.40 -16.20 2.70
C ASP A 95 -19.76 -14.92 2.13
N ASP A 96 -18.42 -14.82 2.11
CA ASP A 96 -17.71 -13.68 1.55
C ASP A 96 -16.55 -14.11 0.65
N ARG A 97 -16.38 -13.40 -0.46
CA ARG A 97 -15.34 -13.64 -1.46
C ARG A 97 -14.53 -12.38 -1.71
N VAL A 98 -13.23 -12.55 -1.82
CA VAL A 98 -12.36 -11.53 -2.39
C VAL A 98 -12.51 -11.56 -3.90
N THR A 99 -12.71 -10.40 -4.50
CA THR A 99 -12.66 -10.18 -5.95
C THR A 99 -11.35 -9.47 -6.32
N ALA A 100 -10.76 -9.84 -7.45
CA ALA A 100 -9.48 -9.30 -7.85
C ALA A 100 -9.27 -9.32 -9.37
N TRP A 101 -8.33 -8.49 -9.84
CA TRP A 101 -7.68 -8.67 -11.12
C TRP A 101 -6.33 -9.35 -10.93
N LEU A 102 -6.11 -10.47 -11.59
CA LEU A 102 -4.80 -11.12 -11.70
C LEU A 102 -4.18 -10.74 -13.04
N LEU A 103 -3.08 -10.03 -13.00
CA LEU A 103 -2.30 -9.58 -14.15
C LEU A 103 -1.09 -10.50 -14.31
N VAL A 104 -1.04 -11.27 -15.38
CA VAL A 104 0.00 -12.28 -15.63
C VAL A 104 0.80 -11.88 -16.84
N PRO A 105 2.07 -11.45 -16.68
CA PRO A 105 2.95 -11.18 -17.83
C PRO A 105 3.29 -12.48 -18.56
N ASP A 106 3.50 -12.41 -19.86
CA ASP A 106 3.81 -13.59 -20.69
C ASP A 106 5.13 -14.26 -20.30
N SER A 107 6.05 -13.52 -19.67
CA SER A 107 7.27 -14.07 -19.09
C SER A 107 6.98 -15.09 -17.98
N ALA A 108 5.96 -14.85 -17.16
CA ALA A 108 5.57 -15.75 -16.06
C ALA A 108 5.00 -17.09 -16.55
N LYS A 109 4.48 -17.14 -17.78
CA LYS A 109 4.03 -18.39 -18.41
C LYS A 109 5.18 -19.29 -18.84
N ARG A 110 6.36 -18.73 -19.01
CA ARG A 110 7.57 -19.47 -19.44
C ARG A 110 8.45 -19.87 -18.26
N LYS A 111 8.48 -19.06 -17.22
CA LYS A 111 9.24 -19.28 -15.98
C LYS A 111 8.44 -18.70 -14.82
N ARG A 112 8.34 -19.44 -13.71
CA ARG A 112 7.69 -18.92 -12.50
C ARG A 112 8.21 -17.54 -12.15
N ALA A 113 7.31 -16.65 -11.77
CA ALA A 113 7.63 -15.28 -11.41
C ALA A 113 7.21 -14.98 -9.97
N PRO A 114 7.88 -14.07 -9.28
CA PRO A 114 7.40 -13.53 -8.02
C PRO A 114 6.03 -12.89 -8.21
N ALA A 115 5.23 -12.88 -7.14
CA ALA A 115 3.90 -12.27 -7.16
C ALA A 115 3.80 -11.10 -6.17
N ILE A 116 3.01 -10.09 -6.55
CA ILE A 116 2.74 -8.92 -5.71
C ILE A 116 1.25 -8.77 -5.50
N ILE A 117 0.82 -8.72 -4.23
CA ILE A 117 -0.53 -8.29 -3.87
C ILE A 117 -0.54 -6.77 -3.82
N ASN A 118 -1.36 -6.16 -4.67
CA ASN A 118 -1.49 -4.71 -4.76
C ASN A 118 -2.82 -4.26 -4.17
N ILE A 119 -2.76 -3.47 -3.11
CA ILE A 119 -3.91 -2.99 -2.36
C ILE A 119 -4.19 -1.54 -2.76
N HIS A 120 -5.41 -1.27 -3.25
CA HIS A 120 -5.79 0.06 -3.69
C HIS A 120 -5.86 1.08 -2.54
N SER A 121 -5.64 2.35 -2.86
CA SER A 121 -5.91 3.48 -1.96
C SER A 121 -7.41 3.67 -1.79
N THR A 122 -7.83 4.63 -0.95
CA THR A 122 -9.24 5.03 -0.91
C THR A 122 -9.74 5.37 -2.31
N THR A 123 -10.70 4.59 -2.79
CA THR A 123 -11.43 4.83 -4.04
C THR A 123 -12.92 5.10 -3.73
N TRP A 124 -13.66 5.44 -4.77
CA TRP A 124 -15.08 5.71 -4.67
C TRP A 124 -15.85 4.72 -5.56
N GLY A 125 -15.63 3.45 -5.32
CA GLY A 125 -16.24 2.35 -6.05
C GLY A 125 -15.38 1.74 -7.16
N ALA A 126 -14.20 2.29 -7.47
CA ALA A 126 -13.31 1.71 -8.48
C ALA A 126 -12.54 0.49 -7.97
N GLY A 127 -12.23 0.46 -6.66
CA GLY A 127 -11.55 -0.67 -6.06
C GLY A 127 -10.30 -1.11 -6.83
N LYS A 128 -10.22 -2.39 -7.12
CA LYS A 128 -9.14 -3.04 -7.88
C LYS A 128 -8.93 -2.48 -9.29
N ASP A 129 -9.96 -1.91 -9.91
CA ASP A 129 -9.87 -1.34 -11.27
C ASP A 129 -8.89 -0.17 -11.31
N SER A 130 -8.80 0.57 -10.21
CA SER A 130 -7.84 1.68 -10.08
C SER A 130 -6.40 1.20 -10.16
N THR A 131 -6.03 0.14 -9.44
CA THR A 131 -4.66 -0.39 -9.44
C THR A 131 -4.35 -1.23 -10.66
N ALA A 132 -5.37 -1.84 -11.27
CA ALA A 132 -5.22 -2.58 -12.52
C ALA A 132 -5.18 -1.68 -13.77
N GLY A 133 -5.27 -0.35 -13.62
CA GLY A 133 -5.21 0.61 -14.71
C GLY A 133 -6.46 0.61 -15.60
N LEU A 134 -7.63 0.30 -15.04
CA LEU A 134 -8.91 0.27 -15.76
C LEU A 134 -9.77 1.50 -15.45
N ALA A 135 -9.60 2.10 -14.27
CA ALA A 135 -10.36 3.26 -13.84
C ALA A 135 -9.49 4.21 -12.99
N GLY A 136 -9.99 5.42 -12.75
CA GLY A 136 -9.44 6.35 -11.78
C GLY A 136 -9.88 6.03 -10.35
N ARG A 137 -10.43 7.01 -9.64
CA ARG A 137 -10.99 6.79 -8.29
C ARG A 137 -12.41 6.25 -8.28
N ARG A 138 -13.15 6.50 -9.35
CA ARG A 138 -14.52 6.00 -9.56
C ARG A 138 -14.56 5.11 -10.78
N PRO A 139 -15.54 4.21 -10.88
CA PRO A 139 -15.64 3.30 -12.03
C PRO A 139 -15.77 4.00 -13.38
N GLN A 140 -16.32 5.21 -13.41
CA GLN A 140 -16.49 6.00 -14.62
C GLN A 140 -15.31 6.92 -14.94
N ASP A 141 -14.41 7.14 -13.98
CA ASP A 141 -13.25 8.00 -14.22
C ASP A 141 -12.26 7.26 -15.15
N PRO A 142 -11.64 7.94 -16.12
CA PRO A 142 -10.59 7.34 -16.90
C PRO A 142 -9.43 6.92 -16.01
N PRO A 143 -8.60 5.96 -16.45
CA PRO A 143 -7.38 5.62 -15.74
C PRO A 143 -6.57 6.86 -15.41
N THR A 144 -6.09 6.94 -14.18
CA THR A 144 -5.35 8.11 -13.72
C THR A 144 -4.01 8.19 -14.45
N ALA A 145 -3.62 9.43 -14.81
CA ALA A 145 -2.33 9.67 -15.44
C ALA A 145 -1.16 9.03 -14.66
N PRO A 146 -0.13 8.54 -15.37
CA PRO A 146 1.01 7.83 -14.76
C PRO A 146 1.69 8.62 -13.63
N GLU A 147 1.67 9.95 -13.67
CA GLU A 147 2.30 10.82 -12.66
C GLU A 147 1.68 10.65 -11.27
N ILE A 148 0.41 10.26 -11.20
CA ILE A 148 -0.30 10.02 -9.94
C ILE A 148 -0.05 8.59 -9.41
N GLY A 149 0.29 7.64 -10.30
CA GLY A 149 0.72 6.30 -9.93
C GLY A 149 -0.38 5.38 -9.40
N ARG A 150 -1.66 5.62 -9.75
CA ARG A 150 -2.74 4.72 -9.27
C ARG A 150 -2.71 3.35 -9.91
N ALA A 151 -2.30 3.24 -11.16
CA ALA A 151 -2.20 1.99 -11.91
C ALA A 151 -0.99 1.14 -11.50
N SER A 152 -0.59 1.18 -10.25
CA SER A 152 0.62 0.54 -9.73
C SER A 152 0.68 -0.97 -9.98
N GLY A 153 -0.45 -1.66 -9.96
CA GLY A 153 -0.51 -3.09 -10.26
C GLY A 153 -0.22 -3.40 -11.73
N LEU A 154 -0.72 -2.57 -12.64
CA LEU A 154 -0.41 -2.71 -14.07
C LEU A 154 1.08 -2.43 -14.33
N GLU A 155 1.67 -1.45 -13.66
CA GLU A 155 3.09 -1.13 -13.81
C GLU A 155 3.99 -2.26 -13.27
N LEU A 156 3.64 -2.85 -12.14
CA LEU A 156 4.33 -4.04 -11.61
C LEU A 156 4.23 -5.24 -12.58
N ALA A 157 3.06 -5.45 -13.19
CA ALA A 157 2.91 -6.50 -14.19
C ALA A 157 3.75 -6.24 -15.45
N ARG A 158 3.86 -4.98 -15.89
CA ARG A 158 4.77 -4.58 -16.98
C ARG A 158 6.24 -4.79 -16.63
N HIS A 159 6.58 -4.69 -15.37
CA HIS A 159 7.93 -4.97 -14.86
C HIS A 159 8.22 -6.48 -14.73
N GLY A 160 7.22 -7.34 -14.95
CA GLY A 160 7.38 -8.79 -14.99
C GLY A 160 6.84 -9.55 -13.76
N TYR A 161 6.23 -8.88 -12.79
CA TYR A 161 5.59 -9.52 -11.65
C TYR A 161 4.21 -10.05 -11.98
N VAL A 162 3.85 -11.21 -11.47
CA VAL A 162 2.43 -11.59 -11.37
C VAL A 162 1.79 -10.67 -10.33
N THR A 163 0.75 -9.92 -10.71
CA THR A 163 0.18 -8.93 -9.79
C THR A 163 -1.29 -9.22 -9.53
N LEU A 164 -1.65 -9.32 -8.26
CA LEU A 164 -3.03 -9.49 -7.79
C LEU A 164 -3.55 -8.17 -7.21
N CYS A 165 -4.40 -7.48 -7.95
CA CYS A 165 -5.09 -6.26 -7.53
C CYS A 165 -6.42 -6.66 -6.87
N ILE A 166 -6.55 -6.54 -5.56
CA ILE A 166 -7.73 -6.97 -4.81
C ILE A 166 -8.71 -5.82 -4.56
N ASP A 167 -10.02 -6.14 -4.48
CA ASP A 167 -11.00 -5.24 -3.88
C ASP A 167 -10.97 -5.36 -2.36
N LEU A 168 -10.90 -4.23 -1.68
CA LEU A 168 -11.16 -4.16 -0.24
C LEU A 168 -12.65 -4.32 0.04
N LEU A 169 -13.00 -4.85 1.19
CA LEU A 169 -14.41 -4.94 1.59
C LEU A 169 -15.03 -3.53 1.58
N THR A 170 -16.24 -3.42 1.04
CA THR A 170 -17.02 -2.18 0.85
C THR A 170 -16.52 -1.25 -0.28
N ASP A 171 -15.65 -1.75 -1.16
CA ASP A 171 -15.26 -1.03 -2.38
C ASP A 171 -15.27 -1.98 -3.60
N GLY A 172 -15.26 -1.44 -4.79
CA GLY A 172 -15.31 -2.20 -6.04
C GLY A 172 -16.51 -3.15 -6.13
N GLU A 173 -16.29 -4.38 -6.57
CA GLU A 173 -17.33 -5.42 -6.68
C GLU A 173 -17.81 -5.94 -5.31
N ARG A 174 -17.19 -5.53 -4.21
CA ARG A 174 -17.60 -5.94 -2.86
C ARG A 174 -18.55 -4.96 -2.19
N ILE A 175 -19.05 -3.98 -2.93
CA ILE A 175 -20.18 -3.15 -2.51
C ILE A 175 -21.45 -3.94 -2.80
N LYS A 176 -22.23 -4.26 -1.76
CA LYS A 176 -23.47 -5.00 -1.93
C LYS A 176 -24.53 -4.14 -2.62
N PRO A 177 -25.48 -4.75 -3.36
CA PRO A 177 -26.56 -4.02 -3.99
C PRO A 177 -27.30 -3.10 -2.99
N GLY A 178 -27.47 -1.84 -3.34
CA GLY A 178 -28.13 -0.83 -2.52
C GLY A 178 -27.28 -0.25 -1.36
N GLU A 179 -26.10 -0.81 -1.08
CA GLU A 179 -25.16 -0.23 -0.12
C GLU A 179 -24.39 0.95 -0.70
N ARG A 180 -23.78 1.74 0.16
CA ARG A 180 -22.91 2.86 -0.21
C ARG A 180 -21.48 2.42 -0.30
N VAL A 181 -20.71 3.10 -1.14
CA VAL A 181 -19.25 2.98 -1.15
C VAL A 181 -18.68 3.23 0.24
N MET A 182 -17.75 2.41 0.66
CA MET A 182 -17.04 2.54 1.95
C MET A 182 -17.98 2.58 3.18
N ASP A 183 -19.11 1.88 3.14
CA ASP A 183 -20.02 1.76 4.28
C ASP A 183 -19.73 0.49 5.10
N THR A 184 -19.15 0.67 6.28
CA THR A 184 -18.78 -0.46 7.16
C THR A 184 -19.87 -0.87 8.16
N ARG A 185 -21.03 -0.21 8.17
CA ARG A 185 -22.11 -0.53 9.12
C ARG A 185 -22.62 -1.97 8.98
N GLY A 186 -22.75 -2.44 7.74
CA GLY A 186 -23.14 -3.81 7.45
C GLY A 186 -22.13 -4.82 8.01
N PHE A 187 -20.85 -4.56 7.81
CA PHE A 187 -19.77 -5.38 8.37
C PHE A 187 -19.83 -5.44 9.89
N TYR A 188 -19.92 -4.31 10.59
CA TYR A 188 -19.92 -4.28 12.06
C TYR A 188 -21.19 -4.84 12.71
N ARG A 189 -22.30 -4.93 11.98
CA ARG A 189 -23.49 -5.70 12.44
C ARG A 189 -23.22 -7.21 12.45
N LYS A 190 -22.48 -7.70 11.45
CA LYS A 190 -22.12 -9.12 11.34
C LYS A 190 -20.94 -9.49 12.25
N HIS A 191 -19.95 -8.60 12.35
CA HIS A 191 -18.70 -8.82 13.07
C HIS A 191 -18.46 -7.72 14.12
N PRO A 192 -19.18 -7.72 15.24
CA PRO A 192 -19.09 -6.63 16.23
C PRO A 192 -17.74 -6.50 16.91
N GLU A 193 -16.99 -7.61 17.03
CA GLU A 193 -15.67 -7.68 17.69
C GLU A 193 -14.48 -7.64 16.73
N TRP A 194 -14.72 -7.76 15.44
CA TRP A 194 -13.66 -7.74 14.44
C TRP A 194 -13.65 -6.39 13.72
N SER A 195 -12.46 -5.84 13.43
CA SER A 195 -12.34 -4.60 12.70
C SER A 195 -12.33 -4.83 11.19
N ILE A 196 -12.78 -3.83 10.41
CA ILE A 196 -12.67 -3.86 8.96
C ILE A 196 -11.19 -3.95 8.51
N VAL A 197 -10.27 -3.37 9.30
CA VAL A 197 -8.82 -3.50 9.08
C VAL A 197 -8.40 -4.95 9.25
N GLY A 198 -8.81 -5.60 10.34
CA GLY A 198 -8.54 -7.03 10.56
C GLY A 198 -9.11 -7.92 9.45
N LYS A 199 -10.33 -7.62 9.01
CA LYS A 199 -10.94 -8.33 7.87
C LYS A 199 -10.16 -8.17 6.57
N ASN A 200 -9.75 -6.95 6.24
CA ASN A 200 -8.97 -6.71 5.02
C ASN A 200 -7.56 -7.36 5.09
N ILE A 201 -6.95 -7.44 6.28
CA ILE A 201 -5.70 -8.21 6.48
C ILE A 201 -5.96 -9.69 6.20
N TRP A 202 -7.04 -10.24 6.72
CA TRP A 202 -7.47 -11.62 6.46
C TRP A 202 -7.64 -11.88 4.95
N ASP A 203 -8.25 -10.95 4.23
CA ASP A 203 -8.41 -11.05 2.77
C ASP A 203 -7.06 -11.07 2.04
N VAL A 204 -6.06 -10.34 2.53
CA VAL A 204 -4.69 -10.43 2.01
C VAL A 204 -4.07 -11.78 2.32
N MET A 205 -4.26 -12.34 3.52
CA MET A 205 -3.80 -13.70 3.86
C MET A 205 -4.42 -14.74 2.91
N ARG A 206 -5.71 -14.63 2.63
CA ARG A 206 -6.41 -15.48 1.65
C ARG A 206 -5.90 -15.26 0.22
N SER A 207 -5.45 -14.04 -0.10
CA SER A 207 -4.80 -13.73 -1.37
C SER A 207 -3.44 -14.43 -1.50
N VAL A 208 -2.68 -14.53 -0.41
CA VAL A 208 -1.45 -15.35 -0.37
C VAL A 208 -1.79 -16.81 -0.62
N ASP A 209 -2.80 -17.37 0.06
CA ASP A 209 -3.24 -18.75 -0.16
C ASP A 209 -3.60 -18.99 -1.64
N PHE A 210 -4.33 -18.07 -2.27
CA PHE A 210 -4.68 -18.17 -3.68
C PHE A 210 -3.46 -18.13 -4.60
N LEU A 211 -2.56 -17.17 -4.40
CA LEU A 211 -1.34 -17.06 -5.22
C LEU A 211 -0.46 -18.31 -5.12
N GLN A 212 -0.40 -18.94 -3.95
CA GLN A 212 0.35 -20.18 -3.74
C GLN A 212 -0.23 -21.39 -4.46
N THR A 213 -1.48 -21.33 -4.95
CA THR A 213 -2.08 -22.40 -5.77
C THR A 213 -1.71 -22.31 -7.24
N LEU A 214 -1.12 -21.19 -7.69
CA LEU A 214 -0.82 -20.94 -9.10
C LEU A 214 0.56 -21.49 -9.47
N ASP A 215 0.63 -22.36 -10.46
CA ASP A 215 1.84 -23.06 -10.88
C ASP A 215 2.90 -22.16 -11.54
N PHE A 216 2.49 -20.99 -12.04
CA PHE A 216 3.36 -19.96 -12.61
C PHE A 216 3.85 -18.93 -11.59
N VAL A 217 3.45 -19.04 -10.32
CA VAL A 217 3.90 -18.18 -9.23
C VAL A 217 5.01 -18.84 -8.44
N GLU A 218 6.05 -18.09 -8.11
CA GLU A 218 7.07 -18.51 -7.15
C GLU A 218 6.52 -18.32 -5.73
N SER A 219 6.00 -19.40 -5.16
CA SER A 219 5.16 -19.40 -3.95
C SER A 219 5.82 -18.82 -2.68
N LYS A 220 7.16 -18.76 -2.65
CA LYS A 220 7.94 -18.16 -1.56
C LYS A 220 8.35 -16.71 -1.82
N GLN A 221 8.05 -16.17 -3.00
CA GLN A 221 8.42 -14.83 -3.43
C GLN A 221 7.15 -13.97 -3.64
N ILE A 222 6.36 -13.83 -2.58
CA ILE A 222 5.14 -13.03 -2.58
C ILE A 222 5.39 -11.74 -1.81
N GLY A 223 5.21 -10.59 -2.47
CA GLY A 223 5.27 -9.27 -1.86
C GLY A 223 3.89 -8.66 -1.68
N VAL A 224 3.81 -7.61 -0.87
CA VAL A 224 2.60 -6.80 -0.70
C VAL A 224 2.92 -5.31 -0.77
N ILE A 225 2.12 -4.57 -1.50
CA ILE A 225 2.21 -3.12 -1.60
C ILE A 225 0.82 -2.49 -1.57
N GLY A 226 0.76 -1.28 -1.08
CA GLY A 226 -0.40 -0.42 -1.25
C GLY A 226 -0.05 1.05 -1.03
N TRP A 227 -0.97 1.91 -1.43
CA TRP A 227 -0.84 3.34 -1.25
C TRP A 227 -1.97 3.86 -0.36
N SER A 228 -1.65 4.80 0.58
CA SER A 228 -2.63 5.41 1.48
C SER A 228 -3.32 4.34 2.35
N LEU A 229 -4.63 4.18 2.25
CA LEU A 229 -5.37 3.07 2.87
C LEU A 229 -4.73 1.71 2.56
N GLY A 230 -4.37 1.48 1.28
CA GLY A 230 -3.66 0.27 0.88
C GLY A 230 -2.27 0.16 1.53
N GLY A 231 -1.57 1.28 1.74
CA GLY A 231 -0.27 1.32 2.41
C GLY A 231 -0.35 0.88 3.87
N HIS A 232 -1.39 1.29 4.60
CA HIS A 232 -1.65 0.80 5.95
C HIS A 232 -1.87 -0.71 5.96
N LEU A 233 -2.78 -1.17 5.09
CA LEU A 233 -3.14 -2.58 5.02
C LEU A 233 -1.97 -3.45 4.57
N ALA A 234 -1.12 -2.95 3.67
CA ALA A 234 0.11 -3.64 3.27
C ALA A 234 1.06 -3.83 4.46
N LEU A 235 1.23 -2.79 5.29
CA LEU A 235 2.07 -2.87 6.48
C LEU A 235 1.50 -3.87 7.50
N PHE A 236 0.20 -3.81 7.77
CA PHE A 236 -0.47 -4.79 8.63
C PHE A 236 -0.34 -6.22 8.09
N ALA A 237 -0.60 -6.42 6.80
CA ALA A 237 -0.50 -7.74 6.18
C ALA A 237 0.93 -8.29 6.30
N GLY A 238 1.94 -7.45 6.01
CA GLY A 238 3.34 -7.80 6.20
C GLY A 238 3.69 -8.16 7.65
N ALA A 239 3.07 -7.48 8.64
CA ALA A 239 3.29 -7.78 10.04
C ALA A 239 2.68 -9.12 10.48
N PHE A 240 1.47 -9.45 9.99
CA PHE A 240 0.69 -10.60 10.48
C PHE A 240 0.77 -11.86 9.60
N ASP A 241 1.19 -11.76 8.33
CA ASP A 241 1.42 -12.94 7.50
C ASP A 241 2.92 -13.17 7.23
N PRO A 242 3.55 -14.15 7.88
CA PRO A 242 4.97 -14.43 7.71
C PRO A 242 5.35 -14.96 6.32
N ARG A 243 4.38 -15.33 5.48
CA ARG A 243 4.61 -15.81 4.11
C ARG A 243 4.85 -14.67 3.13
N ILE A 244 4.53 -13.43 3.53
CA ILE A 244 4.86 -12.23 2.75
C ILE A 244 6.36 -11.98 2.85
N ALA A 245 7.07 -12.17 1.75
CA ALA A 245 8.52 -12.11 1.69
C ALA A 245 9.07 -10.69 1.69
N ALA A 246 8.34 -9.71 1.14
CA ALA A 246 8.73 -8.31 1.13
C ALA A 246 7.50 -7.39 1.22
N THR A 247 7.60 -6.33 2.00
CA THR A 247 6.50 -5.39 2.25
C THR A 247 6.87 -3.98 1.84
N ILE A 248 5.97 -3.29 1.15
CA ILE A 248 6.08 -1.86 0.86
C ILE A 248 4.83 -1.13 1.34
N SER A 249 5.00 -0.11 2.16
CA SER A 249 3.95 0.78 2.60
C SER A 249 4.18 2.18 2.06
N ASN A 250 3.36 2.64 1.11
CA ASN A 250 3.44 3.99 0.58
C ASN A 250 2.35 4.88 1.20
N GLY A 251 2.76 5.94 1.90
CA GLY A 251 1.86 6.86 2.60
C GLY A 251 0.94 6.15 3.59
N GLY A 252 1.42 5.05 4.19
CA GLY A 252 0.66 4.17 5.04
C GLY A 252 0.96 4.28 6.53
N VAL A 253 2.00 4.98 6.94
CA VAL A 253 2.39 5.13 8.35
C VAL A 253 1.74 6.35 8.96
N LEU A 254 1.14 6.20 10.13
CA LEU A 254 0.53 7.27 10.92
C LEU A 254 1.13 7.35 12.32
N ASP A 255 0.69 8.35 13.08
CA ASP A 255 1.00 8.52 14.50
C ASP A 255 -0.31 8.54 15.30
N TRP A 256 -0.70 7.40 15.82
CA TRP A 256 -1.94 7.25 16.56
C TRP A 256 -1.85 7.73 18.01
N HIS A 257 -0.66 7.80 18.57
CA HIS A 257 -0.49 8.37 19.90
C HIS A 257 -0.84 9.86 19.98
N ARG A 258 -0.88 10.55 18.83
CA ARG A 258 -1.16 11.99 18.79
C ARG A 258 -2.46 12.37 18.07
N LYS A 259 -2.98 11.51 17.15
CA LYS A 259 -4.19 11.79 16.38
C LYS A 259 -4.98 10.54 16.06
N VAL A 260 -5.75 10.10 17.01
CA VAL A 260 -6.68 8.97 16.84
C VAL A 260 -7.92 9.37 16.02
N ASP A 261 -8.22 10.65 15.93
CA ASP A 261 -9.45 11.23 15.39
C ASP A 261 -9.74 10.94 13.92
N ALA A 262 -8.70 10.67 13.10
CA ALA A 262 -8.89 10.38 11.67
C ALA A 262 -9.38 8.95 11.38
N TRP A 263 -9.12 7.98 12.29
CA TRP A 263 -9.30 6.54 12.04
C TRP A 263 -10.36 5.86 12.90
N SER A 264 -10.96 6.60 13.80
CA SER A 264 -11.79 6.06 14.85
C SER A 264 -12.94 6.97 15.21
N ARG A 265 -13.45 7.71 14.22
CA ARG A 265 -14.52 8.69 14.43
C ARG A 265 -15.74 8.07 15.11
N LYS A 266 -16.31 8.81 16.04
CA LYS A 266 -17.58 8.45 16.67
C LYS A 266 -18.64 8.23 15.60
N PRO A 267 -19.48 7.21 15.70
CA PRO A 267 -20.59 7.01 14.78
C PRO A 267 -21.49 8.25 14.60
N ASP A 268 -21.58 9.08 15.63
CA ASP A 268 -22.44 10.26 15.68
C ASP A 268 -21.75 11.54 15.17
N ASP A 269 -20.39 11.55 15.07
CA ASP A 269 -19.58 12.70 14.59
C ASP A 269 -19.21 12.58 13.11
N TRP A 270 -19.94 11.80 12.36
CA TRP A 270 -19.72 11.53 10.93
C TRP A 270 -19.93 12.79 10.09
N LYS A 271 -18.95 13.65 10.11
CA LYS A 271 -18.97 14.87 9.30
C LYS A 271 -18.54 14.64 7.85
N PRO A 272 -18.92 15.58 6.99
CA PRO A 272 -19.33 15.44 5.58
C PRO A 272 -18.39 14.75 4.61
N TRP A 273 -17.13 14.53 4.91
CA TRP A 273 -16.27 13.84 3.96
C TRP A 273 -16.42 12.31 3.97
N VAL A 274 -17.03 11.77 5.02
CA VAL A 274 -17.39 10.35 5.17
C VAL A 274 -18.90 10.14 4.96
N GLN A 275 -19.70 11.14 5.25
CA GLN A 275 -21.09 11.14 4.81
C GLN A 275 -21.09 11.45 3.32
N GLY A 276 -21.74 10.59 2.55
CA GLY A 276 -21.84 10.77 1.12
C GLY A 276 -22.21 12.19 0.78
N ASP A 277 -21.41 12.79 -0.06
CA ASP A 277 -21.73 14.06 -0.69
C ASP A 277 -22.99 13.85 -1.54
N PRO A 278 -24.16 14.39 -1.16
CA PRO A 278 -25.38 14.22 -1.94
C PRO A 278 -25.22 14.70 -3.39
N GLU A 279 -24.35 15.70 -3.61
CA GLU A 279 -24.03 16.22 -4.94
C GLU A 279 -23.26 15.22 -5.80
N ARG A 280 -22.66 14.19 -5.18
CA ARG A 280 -21.97 13.11 -5.89
C ARG A 280 -22.85 11.90 -6.16
N SER A 281 -24.09 11.90 -5.72
CA SER A 281 -25.05 10.87 -6.09
C SER A 281 -25.36 11.00 -7.58
N ASN A 282 -25.13 9.91 -8.34
CA ASN A 282 -25.45 9.84 -9.75
C ASN A 282 -26.42 8.68 -9.99
N PRO A 283 -27.71 8.95 -10.18
CA PRO A 283 -28.73 7.92 -10.33
C PRO A 283 -28.52 6.98 -11.53
N GLU A 284 -27.91 7.46 -12.60
CA GLU A 284 -27.59 6.61 -13.76
C GLU A 284 -26.49 5.61 -13.44
N LEU A 285 -25.41 6.05 -12.80
CA LEU A 285 -24.34 5.18 -12.35
C LEU A 285 -24.82 4.22 -11.26
N GLU A 286 -25.69 4.66 -10.36
CA GLU A 286 -26.30 3.82 -9.34
C GLU A 286 -27.12 2.70 -9.96
N ARG A 287 -27.89 2.96 -11.01
CA ARG A 287 -28.61 1.94 -11.78
C ARG A 287 -27.65 0.99 -12.50
N ARG A 288 -26.58 1.53 -13.07
CA ARG A 288 -25.59 0.75 -13.84
C ARG A 288 -24.76 -0.18 -12.94
N PHE A 289 -24.34 0.29 -11.79
CA PHE A 289 -23.43 -0.45 -10.89
C PHE A 289 -24.15 -1.12 -9.72
N GLY A 290 -25.42 -0.83 -9.47
CA GLY A 290 -26.21 -1.45 -8.42
C GLY A 290 -25.92 -0.99 -6.99
N PHE A 291 -25.09 0.01 -6.80
CA PHE A 291 -24.77 0.59 -5.49
C PHE A 291 -24.90 2.11 -5.47
N LYS A 292 -24.99 2.69 -4.27
CA LYS A 292 -25.05 4.16 -4.09
C LYS A 292 -23.69 4.79 -4.33
N THR A 293 -23.60 5.77 -5.22
CA THR A 293 -22.34 6.44 -5.59
C THR A 293 -21.82 7.42 -4.55
N ASN A 294 -22.64 7.80 -3.57
CA ASN A 294 -22.19 8.53 -2.40
C ASN A 294 -21.58 7.58 -1.35
N SER A 295 -20.52 8.02 -0.65
CA SER A 295 -19.87 7.20 0.35
C SER A 295 -20.73 7.04 1.61
N GLY A 296 -20.57 5.88 2.27
CA GLY A 296 -21.09 5.61 3.60
C GLY A 296 -20.06 5.85 4.70
N PRO A 297 -20.46 5.65 5.95
CA PRO A 297 -19.55 5.76 7.08
C PRO A 297 -18.54 4.60 7.12
N TYR A 298 -17.25 4.93 7.10
CA TYR A 298 -16.15 3.98 7.19
C TYR A 298 -15.47 4.02 8.56
N ILE A 299 -15.72 3.02 9.38
CA ILE A 299 -15.06 2.84 10.68
C ILE A 299 -13.89 1.88 10.48
N TYR A 300 -12.68 2.32 10.71
CA TYR A 300 -11.49 1.47 10.54
C TYR A 300 -11.34 0.46 11.69
N ILE A 301 -11.23 0.94 12.91
CA ILE A 301 -11.04 0.13 14.11
C ILE A 301 -11.99 0.63 15.20
N LYS A 302 -13.13 -0.04 15.36
CA LYS A 302 -14.17 0.34 16.31
C LYS A 302 -13.66 0.41 17.77
N LYS A 303 -12.71 -0.46 18.11
CA LYS A 303 -12.12 -0.52 19.46
C LYS A 303 -11.21 0.67 19.80
N PHE A 304 -10.99 1.61 18.86
CA PHE A 304 -10.36 2.89 19.18
C PHE A 304 -11.27 3.86 19.93
N ARG A 305 -12.58 3.63 19.92
CA ARG A 305 -13.57 4.53 20.52
C ARG A 305 -13.24 4.97 21.96
N PRO A 306 -12.85 4.08 22.91
CA PRO A 306 -12.51 4.50 24.27
C PRO A 306 -11.31 5.44 24.38
N TYR A 307 -10.38 5.36 23.43
CA TYR A 307 -9.17 6.22 23.37
C TYR A 307 -9.44 7.59 22.75
N ILE A 308 -10.54 7.71 21.99
CA ILE A 308 -11.00 8.99 21.46
C ILE A 308 -11.83 9.73 22.47
N GLU A 309 -12.70 9.00 23.18
CA GLU A 309 -13.59 9.56 24.19
C GLU A 309 -12.83 10.04 25.42
N ASP A 310 -11.72 9.37 25.76
CA ASP A 310 -10.84 9.71 26.85
C ASP A 310 -9.41 9.90 26.34
N GLN A 311 -9.05 11.16 26.08
CA GLN A 311 -7.72 11.53 25.56
C GLN A 311 -6.56 11.28 26.54
N ALA A 312 -6.85 10.99 27.81
CA ALA A 312 -5.85 10.56 28.78
C ALA A 312 -5.40 9.11 28.54
N LYS A 313 -6.25 8.30 27.90
CA LYS A 313 -5.91 6.93 27.50
C LYS A 313 -5.06 6.94 26.25
N ARG A 314 -3.97 6.17 26.28
CA ARG A 314 -3.14 5.92 25.11
C ARG A 314 -3.50 4.60 24.47
N ILE A 315 -3.52 4.56 23.16
CA ILE A 315 -3.57 3.29 22.40
C ILE A 315 -2.34 2.48 22.80
N PRO A 316 -2.49 1.18 23.12
CA PRO A 316 -1.41 0.36 23.67
C PRO A 316 -0.25 0.07 22.69
N THR A 317 -0.41 0.40 21.42
CA THR A 317 0.55 0.14 20.35
C THR A 317 0.49 1.22 19.26
N ASP A 318 1.52 1.33 18.42
CA ASP A 318 1.54 2.27 17.30
C ASP A 318 2.36 1.71 16.10
N PHE A 319 2.52 2.49 15.04
CA PHE A 319 3.11 2.05 13.77
C PHE A 319 4.59 1.65 13.86
N ASP A 320 5.38 2.22 14.77
CA ASP A 320 6.74 1.75 15.05
C ASP A 320 6.76 0.28 15.46
N GLU A 321 5.88 -0.11 16.38
CA GLU A 321 5.73 -1.49 16.82
C GLU A 321 5.16 -2.40 15.71
N LEU A 322 4.25 -1.87 14.88
CA LEU A 322 3.76 -2.60 13.72
C LEU A 322 4.87 -2.88 12.71
N MET A 323 5.73 -1.89 12.44
CA MET A 323 6.91 -2.09 11.58
C MET A 323 7.89 -3.10 12.17
N MET A 324 8.07 -3.11 13.51
CA MET A 324 8.90 -4.12 14.20
C MET A 324 8.37 -5.54 13.99
N LEU A 325 7.06 -5.75 13.87
CA LEU A 325 6.48 -7.08 13.60
C LEU A 325 6.84 -7.63 12.22
N VAL A 326 7.14 -6.79 11.24
CA VAL A 326 7.58 -7.25 9.91
C VAL A 326 8.98 -7.84 9.97
N ALA A 327 9.85 -7.36 10.87
CA ALA A 327 11.23 -7.84 11.01
C ALA A 327 11.30 -9.37 11.22
N PRO A 328 12.30 -10.08 10.66
CA PRO A 328 13.44 -9.55 9.90
C PRO A 328 13.21 -9.44 8.39
N ARG A 329 11.96 -9.62 7.92
CA ARG A 329 11.61 -9.57 6.50
C ARG A 329 11.71 -8.15 5.95
N PRO A 330 12.05 -7.97 4.66
CA PRO A 330 12.23 -6.67 4.05
C PRO A 330 11.00 -5.77 4.14
N LEU A 331 11.22 -4.52 4.59
CA LEU A 331 10.22 -3.48 4.70
C LEU A 331 10.74 -2.17 4.10
N LEU A 332 10.03 -1.63 3.11
CA LEU A 332 10.23 -0.29 2.58
C LEU A 332 9.06 0.61 2.96
N ILE A 333 9.36 1.70 3.64
CA ILE A 333 8.40 2.78 3.91
C ILE A 333 8.63 3.89 2.88
N ILE A 334 7.58 4.25 2.15
CA ILE A 334 7.58 5.39 1.23
C ILE A 334 6.63 6.44 1.79
N SER A 335 7.07 7.68 1.87
CA SER A 335 6.24 8.79 2.33
C SER A 335 6.56 10.09 1.60
N SER A 336 5.60 11.00 1.51
CA SER A 336 5.87 12.35 1.07
C SER A 336 6.34 13.23 2.23
N GLU A 337 7.21 14.20 1.95
CA GLU A 337 7.68 15.16 2.96
C GLU A 337 6.53 16.06 3.48
N TRP A 338 5.46 16.20 2.71
CA TRP A 338 4.34 17.10 3.02
C TRP A 338 3.07 16.38 3.46
N GLU A 339 3.14 15.07 3.64
CA GLU A 339 2.09 14.38 4.36
C GLU A 339 1.98 14.94 5.76
N PHE A 340 0.77 15.14 6.21
CA PHE A 340 0.44 15.80 7.47
C PHE A 340 1.19 15.24 8.69
N TYR A 341 1.80 14.06 8.54
CA TYR A 341 2.49 13.30 9.59
C TYR A 341 3.95 13.00 9.29
N SER A 342 4.54 13.53 8.22
CA SER A 342 5.91 13.17 7.80
C SER A 342 6.95 13.36 8.89
N HIS A 343 6.88 14.47 9.65
CA HIS A 343 7.79 14.76 10.76
C HIS A 343 7.64 13.80 11.96
N LYS A 344 6.59 12.96 11.97
CA LYS A 344 6.31 11.96 13.01
C LYS A 344 6.64 10.55 12.54
N ILE A 345 6.74 10.33 11.24
CA ILE A 345 7.08 9.04 10.64
C ILE A 345 8.54 8.70 10.94
N ILE A 346 9.44 9.70 10.88
CA ILE A 346 10.88 9.50 11.10
C ILE A 346 11.18 8.87 12.46
N PRO A 347 10.72 9.44 13.60
CA PRO A 347 10.98 8.82 14.90
C PRO A 347 10.47 7.37 14.99
N LYS A 348 9.34 7.06 14.34
CA LYS A 348 8.79 5.69 14.32
C LYS A 348 9.65 4.74 13.48
N CYS A 349 10.14 5.20 12.33
CA CYS A 349 11.08 4.43 11.53
C CYS A 349 12.39 4.18 12.30
N LEU A 350 12.89 5.17 13.03
CA LEU A 350 14.08 5.03 13.87
C LEU A 350 13.88 4.01 14.99
N GLU A 351 12.72 4.00 15.65
CA GLU A 351 12.42 2.99 16.66
C GLU A 351 12.29 1.59 16.03
N ALA A 352 11.57 1.45 14.93
CA ALA A 352 11.42 0.18 14.23
C ALA A 352 12.76 -0.37 13.74
N ALA A 353 13.66 0.49 13.27
CA ALA A 353 14.98 0.10 12.78
C ALA A 353 15.83 -0.63 13.82
N LYS A 354 15.60 -0.38 15.11
CA LYS A 354 16.38 -1.03 16.19
C LYS A 354 16.26 -2.56 16.20
N VAL A 355 15.22 -3.12 15.59
CA VAL A 355 15.05 -4.58 15.48
C VAL A 355 15.53 -5.15 14.15
N TYR A 356 15.95 -4.29 13.20
CA TYR A 356 16.54 -4.72 11.94
C TYR A 356 18.07 -4.66 12.03
N ALA A 357 18.76 -5.60 11.41
CA ALA A 357 20.21 -5.51 11.26
C ALA A 357 20.58 -4.66 10.04
N GLY A 358 21.76 -4.05 10.10
CA GLY A 358 22.28 -3.24 8.99
C GLY A 358 21.68 -1.85 8.88
N TRP A 359 21.03 -1.36 9.94
CA TRP A 359 20.58 0.01 10.03
C TRP A 359 21.76 0.96 9.86
N ARG A 360 21.67 1.80 8.84
CA ARG A 360 22.54 2.99 8.73
C ARG A 360 21.85 4.15 9.39
N ASP A 361 22.56 4.82 10.28
CA ASP A 361 22.12 6.07 10.83
C ASP A 361 21.96 7.09 9.69
N VAL A 362 20.72 7.53 9.45
CA VAL A 362 20.37 8.52 8.42
C VAL A 362 20.46 9.91 9.04
N GLU A 363 21.55 10.19 9.76
CA GLU A 363 21.75 11.46 10.47
C GLU A 363 21.51 12.71 9.60
N GLY A 364 21.67 12.63 8.30
CA GLY A 364 21.46 13.75 7.39
C GLY A 364 20.00 14.04 7.02
N LEU A 365 19.08 13.07 7.12
CA LEU A 365 17.70 13.23 6.65
C LEU A 365 16.81 14.07 7.57
N PRO A 366 16.82 13.91 8.90
CA PRO A 366 16.03 14.73 9.80
C PRO A 366 16.40 16.22 9.73
N SER A 367 17.68 16.53 9.61
CA SER A 367 18.15 17.93 9.53
C SER A 367 17.80 18.60 8.20
N VAL A 368 17.85 17.88 7.11
CA VAL A 368 17.43 18.37 5.78
C VAL A 368 15.94 18.64 5.75
N MET A 369 15.11 17.76 6.34
CA MET A 369 13.67 17.95 6.40
C MET A 369 13.27 19.09 7.34
N ALA A 370 13.89 19.21 8.51
CA ALA A 370 13.65 20.31 9.43
C ALA A 370 14.02 21.67 8.79
N ALA A 371 15.13 21.75 8.09
CA ALA A 371 15.56 22.96 7.39
C ALA A 371 14.61 23.35 6.24
N ARG A 372 14.03 22.36 5.54
CA ARG A 372 13.03 22.60 4.48
C ARG A 372 11.69 23.07 5.01
N GLN A 373 11.24 22.53 6.14
CA GLN A 373 9.97 22.91 6.78
C GLN A 373 10.01 24.31 7.41
N GLN A 374 11.18 24.80 7.80
CA GLN A 374 11.36 26.11 8.42
C GLN A 374 11.42 27.28 7.44
N ARG A 375 11.51 27.05 6.13
CA ARG A 375 11.50 28.14 5.15
C ARG A 375 10.11 28.74 5.02
N ALA A 376 9.94 29.94 5.57
CA ALA A 376 8.75 30.76 5.36
C ALA A 376 8.55 31.01 3.85
N GLY A 377 7.34 30.76 3.33
CA GLY A 377 7.01 30.97 1.92
C GLY A 377 7.32 29.78 0.99
N TYR A 378 7.57 28.60 1.52
CA TYR A 378 7.81 27.40 0.72
C TYR A 378 6.57 27.00 -0.08
N ASP A 379 6.61 27.20 -1.41
CA ASP A 379 5.57 26.73 -2.31
C ASP A 379 5.74 25.23 -2.57
N LYS A 380 4.85 24.42 -1.97
CA LYS A 380 4.87 22.96 -2.06
C LYS A 380 4.77 22.43 -3.49
N THR A 381 4.04 23.14 -4.35
CA THR A 381 3.86 22.77 -5.75
C THR A 381 5.12 23.02 -6.54
N LEU A 382 5.74 24.18 -6.35
CA LEU A 382 6.98 24.55 -7.02
C LEU A 382 8.13 23.61 -6.61
N ALA A 383 8.22 23.27 -5.33
CA ALA A 383 9.24 22.35 -4.85
C ALA A 383 9.08 20.93 -5.42
N TYR A 384 7.84 20.46 -5.62
CA TYR A 384 7.57 19.19 -6.29
C TYR A 384 8.09 19.21 -7.74
N TYR A 385 7.80 20.27 -8.49
CA TYR A 385 8.28 20.44 -9.86
C TYR A 385 9.81 20.56 -9.92
N GLU A 386 10.42 21.35 -9.04
CA GLU A 386 11.87 21.48 -8.98
C GLU A 386 12.56 20.17 -8.65
N PHE A 387 12.02 19.37 -7.75
CA PHE A 387 12.55 18.06 -7.41
C PHE A 387 12.47 17.11 -8.61
N ASN A 388 11.33 16.98 -9.25
CA ASN A 388 11.18 16.11 -10.41
C ASN A 388 12.07 16.53 -11.58
N ASN A 389 12.26 17.85 -11.80
CA ASN A 389 13.14 18.36 -12.83
C ASN A 389 14.64 18.16 -12.51
N LYS A 390 15.00 18.00 -11.24
CA LYS A 390 16.38 17.72 -10.77
C LYS A 390 16.67 16.22 -10.62
N LEU A 391 15.69 15.36 -10.79
CA LEU A 391 15.87 13.91 -10.78
C LEU A 391 16.50 13.48 -12.11
N THR A 392 17.80 13.38 -12.11
CA THR A 392 18.53 12.75 -13.22
C THR A 392 18.54 11.22 -13.04
N PRO A 393 18.67 10.43 -14.13
CA PRO A 393 18.82 8.98 -14.03
C PRO A 393 19.92 8.56 -13.06
N ASP A 394 21.05 9.27 -13.03
CA ASP A 394 22.16 8.97 -12.12
C ASP A 394 21.80 9.21 -10.65
N ARG A 395 21.07 10.27 -10.35
CA ARG A 395 20.58 10.52 -8.98
C ARG A 395 19.57 9.47 -8.52
N ILE A 396 18.67 9.05 -9.42
CA ILE A 396 17.75 7.97 -9.15
C ILE A 396 18.52 6.68 -8.90
N ALA A 397 19.49 6.36 -9.75
CA ALA A 397 20.34 5.18 -9.60
C ALA A 397 21.14 5.19 -8.29
N ALA A 398 21.70 6.33 -7.89
CA ALA A 398 22.40 6.48 -6.63
C ALA A 398 21.49 6.23 -5.42
N GLN A 399 20.30 6.82 -5.40
CA GLN A 399 19.32 6.60 -4.33
C GLN A 399 18.84 5.14 -4.28
N ILE A 400 18.59 4.52 -5.42
CA ILE A 400 18.26 3.10 -5.50
C ILE A 400 19.41 2.26 -4.94
N SER A 401 20.65 2.59 -5.27
CA SER A 401 21.84 1.91 -4.74
C SER A 401 21.95 2.06 -3.22
N GLU A 402 21.68 3.23 -2.68
CA GLU A 402 21.69 3.47 -1.23
C GLU A 402 20.61 2.65 -0.52
N ILE A 403 19.38 2.67 -1.01
CA ILE A 403 18.26 1.88 -0.46
C ILE A 403 18.53 0.39 -0.66
N GLY A 404 19.12 0.01 -1.80
CA GLY A 404 19.46 -1.36 -2.16
C GLY A 404 20.66 -1.96 -1.43
N ALA A 405 21.48 -1.16 -0.74
CA ALA A 405 22.85 -1.54 -0.35
C ALA A 405 23.00 -2.56 0.79
N GLY A 406 21.92 -3.06 1.39
CA GLY A 406 22.06 -4.14 2.37
C GLY A 406 20.97 -4.29 3.40
N ASP A 407 20.21 -3.27 3.66
CA ASP A 407 19.35 -3.24 4.82
C ASP A 407 17.95 -3.77 4.50
N ALA A 408 17.45 -4.68 5.32
CA ALA A 408 16.10 -5.21 5.20
C ALA A 408 15.01 -4.19 5.62
N PHE A 409 15.41 -3.02 6.10
CA PHE A 409 14.52 -1.91 6.39
C PHE A 409 15.04 -0.64 5.74
N SER A 410 14.19 0.01 4.96
CA SER A 410 14.50 1.29 4.33
C SER A 410 13.31 2.23 4.38
N TRP A 411 13.61 3.51 4.42
CA TRP A 411 12.62 4.56 4.32
C TRP A 411 13.02 5.53 3.22
N PHE A 412 12.07 5.81 2.33
CA PHE A 412 12.24 6.76 1.24
C PHE A 412 11.21 7.88 1.36
N SER A 413 11.69 9.12 1.44
CA SER A 413 10.84 10.30 1.43
C SER A 413 11.09 11.12 0.18
N PHE A 414 10.00 11.63 -0.40
CA PHE A 414 10.05 12.51 -1.56
C PHE A 414 9.33 13.84 -1.26
N PRO A 415 9.77 14.97 -1.83
CA PRO A 415 9.05 16.22 -1.73
C PRO A 415 7.75 16.13 -2.53
N GLY A 416 6.65 16.54 -1.93
CA GLY A 416 5.34 16.50 -2.59
C GLY A 416 4.21 16.18 -1.65
N GLY A 417 2.99 16.18 -2.19
CA GLY A 417 1.79 15.79 -1.50
C GLY A 417 1.57 14.27 -1.52
N HIS A 418 0.40 13.86 -1.05
CA HIS A 418 -0.02 12.47 -0.99
C HIS A 418 -0.14 11.84 -2.39
N ALA A 419 0.94 11.21 -2.87
CA ALA A 419 1.10 10.68 -4.22
C ALA A 419 1.95 9.40 -4.25
N TYR A 420 2.05 8.80 -5.43
CA TYR A 420 2.98 7.71 -5.72
C TYR A 420 3.75 8.05 -7.01
N PRO A 421 4.72 8.98 -6.94
CA PRO A 421 5.41 9.52 -8.10
C PRO A 421 6.31 8.50 -8.78
N PRO A 422 6.77 8.76 -10.03
CA PRO A 422 7.64 7.86 -10.78
C PRO A 422 8.87 7.38 -10.02
N VAL A 423 9.54 8.27 -9.28
CA VAL A 423 10.71 7.91 -8.46
C VAL A 423 10.37 6.88 -7.38
N ALA A 424 9.23 7.03 -6.69
CA ALA A 424 8.79 6.08 -5.68
C ALA A 424 8.47 4.71 -6.28
N ARG A 425 7.96 4.69 -7.52
CA ARG A 425 7.73 3.43 -8.27
C ARG A 425 9.04 2.75 -8.65
N GLN A 426 10.05 3.51 -9.07
CA GLN A 426 11.37 2.95 -9.36
C GLN A 426 12.02 2.36 -8.10
N MET A 427 11.89 3.04 -6.93
CA MET A 427 12.31 2.46 -5.64
C MET A 427 11.56 1.15 -5.33
N THR A 428 10.26 1.10 -5.63
CA THR A 428 9.46 -0.12 -5.48
C THR A 428 10.00 -1.26 -6.33
N PHE A 429 10.30 -1.01 -7.61
CA PHE A 429 10.85 -2.04 -8.49
C PHE A 429 12.21 -2.53 -7.98
N ALA A 430 13.14 -1.62 -7.70
CA ALA A 430 14.45 -1.97 -7.18
C ALA A 430 14.38 -2.77 -5.87
N TRP A 431 13.45 -2.41 -4.97
CA TRP A 431 13.22 -3.12 -3.72
C TRP A 431 12.77 -4.56 -3.96
N TYR A 432 11.77 -4.75 -4.80
CA TYR A 432 11.26 -6.09 -5.10
C TYR A 432 12.23 -6.92 -5.93
N ASP A 433 12.91 -6.33 -6.92
CA ASP A 433 13.92 -7.04 -7.74
C ASP A 433 15.00 -7.63 -6.82
N ARG A 434 15.43 -6.85 -5.84
CA ARG A 434 16.41 -7.31 -4.86
C ARG A 434 15.86 -8.41 -3.95
N TRP A 435 14.75 -8.17 -3.30
CA TRP A 435 14.30 -9.01 -2.19
C TRP A 435 13.45 -10.21 -2.64
N LEU A 436 12.86 -10.14 -3.81
CA LEU A 436 12.15 -11.27 -4.43
C LEU A 436 12.98 -11.95 -5.54
N GLY A 437 14.24 -11.55 -5.73
CA GLY A 437 15.14 -12.17 -6.69
C GLY A 437 14.64 -12.09 -8.14
N HIS A 438 13.93 -11.02 -8.49
CA HIS A 438 13.41 -10.82 -9.84
C HIS A 438 14.47 -10.17 -10.73
N VAL A 439 14.62 -10.70 -11.94
CA VAL A 439 15.43 -10.09 -12.98
C VAL A 439 14.47 -9.68 -14.09
N PRO A 440 14.24 -8.37 -14.29
CA PRO A 440 13.38 -7.91 -15.37
C PRO A 440 13.85 -8.46 -16.71
N SER A 441 12.93 -9.01 -17.51
CA SER A 441 13.24 -9.35 -18.89
C SER A 441 13.34 -8.05 -19.67
N LEU A 442 14.53 -7.78 -20.24
CA LEU A 442 14.69 -6.74 -21.23
C LEU A 442 13.87 -7.15 -22.47
N THR A 443 12.71 -6.56 -22.67
CA THR A 443 11.92 -6.65 -23.90
C THR A 443 12.13 -5.40 -24.73
#